data_44ff5d1d528d42284b671407f1c549f9
#
_entry.id   44ff5d1d528d42284b671407f1c549f9
#
_cell.length_a   1.000
_cell.length_b   1.000
_cell.length_c   1.000
_cell.angle_alpha   90.00
_cell.angle_beta   90.00
_cell.angle_gamma   90.00
#
_symmetry.space_group_name_H-M   'P 1'
#
loop_
_entity.id
_entity.type
_entity.pdbx_description
1 polymer ?
#
loop_
_entity_poly.entity_id
_entity_poly.type
_entity_poly.pdbx_seq_one_letter_code
_entity_poly.pdbx_strand_id
1 'polypeptide(L)' 'MKAAHKPRSRAAARAERGLYRAILSLRSEDECKKFFDDLCTPAELEALVDRWTV' A
#
# COMPACT_ATOMS: atom_id res chain seq x y z
N MET A 1 9.66 -8.63 -13.80
CA MET A 1 8.98 -8.44 -14.09
C MET A 1 8.08 -8.20 -14.54
N LYS A 2 7.93 -8.22 -14.88
CA LYS A 2 7.10 -7.83 -15.32
C LYS A 2 6.12 -7.95 -15.43
N ALA A 3 6.32 -7.95 -15.16
CA ALA A 3 5.14 -8.42 -15.29
C ALA A 3 4.28 -7.73 -16.12
N ALA A 4 3.93 -8.27 -16.97
CA ALA A 4 3.05 -7.68 -17.83
C ALA A 4 1.81 -7.41 -17.05
N HIS A 5 1.58 -6.26 -16.69
CA HIS A 5 0.33 -5.93 -16.07
C HIS A 5 -0.49 -5.13 -17.04
N LYS A 6 -1.77 -5.14 -16.83
CA LYS A 6 -2.68 -4.43 -17.69
C LYS A 6 -2.58 -2.94 -17.49
N PRO A 7 -2.78 -2.16 -18.52
CA PRO A 7 -2.86 -0.72 -18.34
C PRO A 7 -3.99 -0.38 -17.37
N ARG A 8 -3.74 0.51 -16.49
CA ARG A 8 -4.74 0.91 -15.52
C ARG A 8 -5.50 2.10 -16.05
N SER A 9 -6.75 2.23 -15.61
CA SER A 9 -7.53 3.39 -15.95
C SER A 9 -6.93 4.60 -15.24
N ARG A 10 -7.34 5.79 -15.70
CA ARG A 10 -6.90 7.01 -15.06
C ARG A 10 -7.37 7.09 -13.62
N ALA A 11 -8.59 6.60 -13.39
CA ALA A 11 -9.14 6.60 -12.04
C ALA A 11 -8.31 5.72 -11.11
N ALA A 12 -7.89 4.54 -11.61
CA ALA A 12 -7.06 3.65 -10.82
C ALA A 12 -5.69 4.27 -10.55
N ALA A 13 -5.12 4.94 -11.55
CA ALA A 13 -3.83 5.60 -11.37
C ALA A 13 -3.91 6.73 -10.35
N ARG A 14 -5.00 7.48 -10.36
CA ARG A 14 -5.20 8.54 -9.39
C ARG A 14 -5.34 7.99 -7.99
N ALA A 15 -6.09 6.90 -7.86
CA ALA A 15 -6.28 6.26 -6.55
C ALA A 15 -4.94 5.78 -6.02
N GLU A 16 -4.12 5.23 -6.88
CA GLU A 16 -2.80 4.76 -6.50
C GLU A 16 -1.92 5.90 -6.00
N ARG A 17 -1.95 7.02 -6.70
CA ARG A 17 -1.20 8.20 -6.28
C ARG A 17 -1.71 8.75 -4.95
N GLY A 18 -3.01 8.72 -4.77
CA GLY A 18 -3.60 9.12 -3.50
C GLY A 18 -3.10 8.28 -2.35
N LEU A 19 -2.98 6.97 -2.60
CA LEU A 19 -2.42 6.07 -1.60
C LEU A 19 -0.99 6.45 -1.24
N TYR A 20 -0.17 6.73 -2.25
CA TYR A 20 1.22 7.10 -2.00
C TYR A 20 1.32 8.39 -1.21
N ARG A 21 0.46 9.37 -1.52
CA ARG A 21 0.45 10.62 -0.77
C ARG A 21 0.04 10.40 0.67
N ALA A 22 -0.94 9.54 0.88
CA ALA A 22 -1.38 9.22 2.23
C ALA A 22 -0.23 8.59 3.03
N ILE A 23 0.51 7.69 2.40
CA ILE A 23 1.65 7.06 3.05
C ILE A 23 2.71 8.09 3.41
N LEU A 24 2.97 9.01 2.48
CA LEU A 24 3.98 10.05 2.71
C LEU A 24 3.59 11.00 3.84
N SER A 25 2.31 11.09 4.16
CA SER A 25 1.86 11.98 5.23
C SER A 25 1.94 11.33 6.61
N LEU A 26 2.23 10.04 6.68
CA LEU A 26 2.34 9.35 7.96
C LEU A 26 3.60 9.80 8.69
N ARG A 27 3.48 10.04 9.99
CA ARG A 27 4.57 10.61 10.76
C ARG A 27 5.09 9.73 11.87
N SER A 28 4.40 8.67 12.19
CA SER A 28 4.84 7.81 13.27
C SER A 28 4.46 6.37 12.96
N GLU A 29 5.06 5.46 13.70
CA GLU A 29 4.73 4.05 13.56
C GLU A 29 3.28 3.79 13.89
N ASP A 30 2.76 4.48 14.90
CA ASP A 30 1.37 4.31 15.29
C ASP A 30 0.43 4.72 14.16
N GLU A 31 0.74 5.82 13.49
CA GLU A 31 -0.06 6.25 12.36
C GLU A 31 0.00 5.24 11.22
N CYS A 32 1.19 4.73 10.97
CA CYS A 32 1.38 3.71 9.95
C CYS A 32 0.58 2.46 10.27
N LYS A 33 0.63 2.02 11.52
CA LYS A 33 -0.08 0.84 11.94
C LYS A 33 -1.57 1.00 11.73
N LYS A 34 -2.13 2.12 12.15
CA LYS A 34 -3.55 2.38 11.97
C LYS A 34 -3.93 2.41 10.50
N PHE A 35 -3.10 3.06 9.71
CA PHE A 35 -3.35 3.18 8.29
C PHE A 35 -3.43 1.80 7.63
N PHE A 36 -2.43 0.98 7.88
CA PHE A 36 -2.40 -0.35 7.26
C PHE A 36 -3.41 -1.30 7.86
N ASP A 37 -3.72 -1.17 9.14
CA ASP A 37 -4.78 -1.98 9.75
C ASP A 37 -6.13 -1.69 9.11
N ASP A 38 -6.36 -0.45 8.70
CA ASP A 38 -7.61 -0.09 8.03
C ASP A 38 -7.67 -0.57 6.60
N LEU A 39 -6.53 -0.62 5.93
CA LEU A 39 -6.46 -0.98 4.52
C LEU A 39 -6.34 -2.46 4.27
N CYS A 40 -5.67 -3.16 5.16
CA CYS A 40 -5.29 -4.55 4.95
C CYS A 40 -5.92 -5.45 5.97
N THR A 41 -6.26 -6.66 5.55
CA THR A 41 -6.56 -7.70 6.52
C THR A 41 -5.25 -8.11 7.20
N PRO A 42 -5.32 -8.76 8.37
CA PRO A 42 -4.09 -9.24 9.01
C PRO A 42 -3.23 -10.11 8.11
N ALA A 43 -3.86 -10.96 7.30
CA ALA A 43 -3.12 -11.83 6.39
C ALA A 43 -2.41 -11.03 5.32
N GLU A 44 -3.05 -9.98 4.82
CA GLU A 44 -2.45 -9.12 3.81
C GLU A 44 -1.26 -8.36 4.36
N LEU A 45 -1.41 -7.84 5.56
CA LEU A 45 -0.33 -7.12 6.21
C LEU A 45 0.86 -8.05 6.47
N GLU A 46 0.58 -9.26 6.90
CA GLU A 46 1.61 -10.25 7.12
C GLU A 46 2.39 -10.54 5.85
N ALA A 47 1.67 -10.64 4.73
CA ALA A 47 2.32 -10.87 3.45
C ALA A 47 3.24 -9.71 3.06
N LEU A 48 2.81 -8.49 3.36
CA LEU A 48 3.65 -7.32 3.08
C LEU A 48 4.93 -7.35 3.92
N VAL A 49 4.78 -7.69 5.19
CA VAL A 49 5.93 -7.77 6.09
C VAL A 49 6.90 -8.84 5.61
N ASP A 50 6.37 -9.98 5.17
CA ASP A 50 7.21 -11.05 4.65
C ASP A 50 8.00 -10.62 3.43
N ARG A 51 7.39 -9.82 2.58
CA ARG A 51 8.08 -9.30 1.40
C ARG A 51 9.15 -8.29 1.78
N TRP A 52 8.90 -7.56 2.82
CA TRP A 52 9.83 -6.54 3.28
C TRP A 52 11.06 -7.15 3.93
N THR A 53 10.88 -8.23 4.66
CA THR A 53 12.01 -8.89 5.34
C THR A 53 12.69 -9.86 4.40
N VAL A 54 13.45 -9.37 3.49
CA VAL A 54 14.14 -10.21 2.51
C VAL A 54 15.58 -10.46 2.93
#